data_cc0f57113551d3418dc9aefea36ab6f7
#
_entry.id   cc0f57113551d3418dc9aefea36ab6f7
#
_cell.length_a   1.000
_cell.length_b   1.000
_cell.length_c   1.000
_cell.angle_alpha   90.00
_cell.angle_beta   90.00
_cell.angle_gamma   90.00
#
_symmetry.space_group_name_H-M   'P 1'
#
loop_
_entity.id
_entity.type
_entity.pdbx_description
1 polymer ?
#
loop_
_entity_poly.entity_id
_entity_poly.type
_entity_poly.pdbx_seq_one_letter_code
_entity_poly.pdbx_strand_id
1 'polypeptide(L)'
;MTLTRAKFNELTADLVDRTMTPVRKALQDAGLRASDLKEVLMVGGSTRIPAVYDAVKKELNCEPFKGINPDECVAVGAAIQGGVLQGDVKGLLLLDVTPLSLGIETLGGVCTKIIDRNTTIPTHKSQVFSTAADNQPSVEINVLQGEREFARDNKSLGVFHLDGIAPAPRGVPQIEVTFDIDANGIVKVSAKDLGTGKEQNITITASTNMSKDDIDKAVKEAEQFAADDKKKREEVDIRNGADQMVFQTEKMLKENGDKMPADVKSEAEAKLADLKTAVQSGSIDDIKAKQDALSHVFEKMYQAAAAAQQQAAGAQPGPADAGANDQQKPGDDGVVDADFKEV
;
A
#
# COMPACT_ATOMS: atom_id res chain seq x y z
N MET A 1 -9.38 54.84 21.46
CA MET A 1 -10.26 53.78 20.90
C MET A 1 -10.24 52.61 21.88
N THR A 2 -11.37 52.13 22.33
CA THR A 2 -11.43 50.99 23.30
C THR A 2 -11.85 49.72 22.56
N LEU A 3 -11.01 48.70 22.59
CA LEU A 3 -11.34 47.38 22.06
C LEU A 3 -11.93 46.52 23.16
N THR A 4 -13.21 46.16 23.05
CA THR A 4 -13.88 45.25 23.99
C THR A 4 -13.59 43.80 23.63
N ARG A 5 -13.70 42.88 24.61
CA ARG A 5 -13.57 41.44 24.36
C ARG A 5 -14.58 40.94 23.33
N ALA A 6 -15.82 41.42 23.38
CA ALA A 6 -16.85 41.07 22.41
C ALA A 6 -16.44 41.44 20.97
N LYS A 7 -15.91 42.65 20.77
CA LYS A 7 -15.44 43.08 19.44
C LYS A 7 -14.18 42.33 18.99
N PHE A 8 -13.27 41.98 19.90
CA PHE A 8 -12.12 41.13 19.59
C PHE A 8 -12.56 39.73 19.16
N ASN A 9 -13.47 39.10 19.89
CA ASN A 9 -13.99 37.80 19.55
C ASN A 9 -14.71 37.81 18.19
N GLU A 10 -15.50 38.84 17.90
CA GLU A 10 -16.16 39.01 16.60
C GLU A 10 -15.13 39.09 15.46
N LEU A 11 -14.07 39.88 15.61
CA LEU A 11 -13.02 40.06 14.59
C LEU A 11 -12.14 38.85 14.39
N THR A 12 -12.08 37.94 15.35
CA THR A 12 -11.22 36.72 15.32
C THR A 12 -12.01 35.41 15.22
N ALA A 13 -13.33 35.47 15.07
CA ALA A 13 -14.18 34.32 15.07
C ALA A 13 -13.82 33.31 13.98
N ASP A 14 -13.54 33.80 12.77
CA ASP A 14 -13.12 32.94 11.63
C ASP A 14 -11.79 32.25 11.89
N LEU A 15 -10.84 32.91 12.58
CA LEU A 15 -9.57 32.30 12.94
C LEU A 15 -9.75 31.16 13.97
N VAL A 16 -10.62 31.38 14.95
CA VAL A 16 -10.95 30.35 15.96
C VAL A 16 -11.64 29.15 15.28
N ASP A 17 -12.63 29.39 14.43
CA ASP A 17 -13.35 28.32 13.71
C ASP A 17 -12.41 27.48 12.84
N ARG A 18 -11.45 28.12 12.17
CA ARG A 18 -10.43 27.41 11.37
C ARG A 18 -9.56 26.47 12.18
N THR A 19 -9.34 26.73 13.49
CA THR A 19 -8.54 25.83 14.33
C THR A 19 -9.27 24.50 14.64
N MET A 20 -10.59 24.43 14.47
CA MET A 20 -11.35 23.19 14.73
C MET A 20 -11.21 22.17 13.59
N THR A 21 -10.90 22.61 12.38
CA THR A 21 -10.69 21.71 11.23
C THR A 21 -9.56 20.69 11.48
N PRO A 22 -8.33 21.10 11.88
CA PRO A 22 -7.28 20.13 12.20
C PRO A 22 -7.60 19.26 13.41
N VAL A 23 -8.37 19.75 14.40
CA VAL A 23 -8.81 18.95 15.54
C VAL A 23 -9.69 17.77 15.08
N ARG A 24 -10.70 18.04 14.25
CA ARG A 24 -11.57 17.01 13.68
C ARG A 24 -10.79 16.02 12.84
N LYS A 25 -9.89 16.51 12.01
CA LYS A 25 -9.05 15.68 11.16
C LYS A 25 -8.14 14.76 11.97
N ALA A 26 -7.51 15.26 13.02
CA ALA A 26 -6.67 14.45 13.91
C ALA A 26 -7.45 13.31 14.57
N LEU A 27 -8.68 13.56 15.03
CA LEU A 27 -9.56 12.53 15.58
C LEU A 27 -9.95 11.49 14.51
N GLN A 28 -10.30 11.95 13.32
CA GLN A 28 -10.65 11.08 12.20
C GLN A 28 -9.47 10.20 11.79
N ASP A 29 -8.27 10.76 11.64
CA ASP A 29 -7.05 10.03 11.27
C ASP A 29 -6.66 8.99 12.33
N ALA A 30 -6.89 9.30 13.61
CA ALA A 30 -6.68 8.37 14.73
C ALA A 30 -7.79 7.33 14.90
N GLY A 31 -8.91 7.44 14.17
CA GLY A 31 -10.09 6.59 14.35
C GLY A 31 -10.76 6.74 15.73
N LEU A 32 -10.55 7.89 16.41
CA LEU A 32 -11.05 8.17 17.75
C LEU A 32 -12.23 9.13 17.71
N ARG A 33 -13.11 8.97 18.69
CA ARG A 33 -14.19 9.93 19.01
C ARG A 33 -13.72 10.83 20.14
N ALA A 34 -14.32 12.02 20.27
CA ALA A 34 -14.05 12.93 21.36
C ALA A 34 -14.24 12.28 22.76
N SER A 35 -15.21 11.34 22.87
CA SER A 35 -15.46 10.57 24.11
C SER A 35 -14.33 9.60 24.49
N ASP A 36 -13.46 9.26 23.56
CA ASP A 36 -12.38 8.29 23.78
C ASP A 36 -11.11 8.99 24.31
N LEU A 37 -11.10 10.34 24.32
CA LEU A 37 -10.02 11.14 24.87
C LEU A 37 -10.05 11.11 26.42
N LYS A 38 -8.92 10.81 27.03
CA LYS A 38 -8.78 10.86 28.51
C LYS A 38 -8.59 12.28 29.00
N GLU A 39 -7.75 13.06 28.31
CA GLU A 39 -7.42 14.44 28.67
C GLU A 39 -7.15 15.26 27.40
N VAL A 40 -7.41 16.56 27.47
CA VAL A 40 -7.11 17.53 26.44
C VAL A 40 -6.14 18.55 27.00
N LEU A 41 -4.94 18.63 26.43
CA LEU A 41 -3.90 19.56 26.86
C LEU A 41 -3.87 20.77 25.93
N MET A 42 -3.92 21.97 26.54
CA MET A 42 -3.81 23.23 25.81
C MET A 42 -2.35 23.68 25.82
N VAL A 43 -1.71 23.75 24.66
CA VAL A 43 -0.28 24.06 24.48
C VAL A 43 -0.10 25.30 23.60
N GLY A 44 0.81 26.17 23.97
CA GLY A 44 1.14 27.42 23.29
C GLY A 44 0.30 28.63 23.75
N GLY A 45 0.87 29.82 23.66
CA GLY A 45 0.29 31.06 24.20
C GLY A 45 -1.08 31.43 23.64
N SER A 46 -1.37 31.10 22.36
CA SER A 46 -2.67 31.35 21.72
C SER A 46 -3.83 30.58 22.38
N THR A 47 -3.55 29.47 23.07
CA THR A 47 -4.57 28.70 23.78
C THR A 47 -5.07 29.39 25.07
N ARG A 48 -4.42 30.47 25.48
CA ARG A 48 -4.88 31.34 26.58
C ARG A 48 -6.06 32.21 26.17
N ILE A 49 -6.36 32.34 24.88
CA ILE A 49 -7.50 33.10 24.38
C ILE A 49 -8.78 32.35 24.79
N PRO A 50 -9.69 33.00 25.58
CA PRO A 50 -10.89 32.33 26.08
C PRO A 50 -11.75 31.73 24.96
N ALA A 51 -11.89 32.42 23.84
CA ALA A 51 -12.66 31.92 22.69
C ALA A 51 -12.09 30.62 22.10
N VAL A 52 -10.76 30.45 22.08
CA VAL A 52 -10.11 29.19 21.66
C VAL A 52 -10.41 28.07 22.66
N TYR A 53 -10.27 28.36 23.94
CA TYR A 53 -10.59 27.40 25.00
C TYR A 53 -12.04 26.93 24.93
N ASP A 54 -12.98 27.88 24.80
CA ASP A 54 -14.41 27.58 24.71
C ASP A 54 -14.76 26.78 23.43
N ALA A 55 -14.11 27.08 22.32
CA ALA A 55 -14.28 26.35 21.07
C ALA A 55 -13.81 24.89 21.20
N VAL A 56 -12.61 24.64 21.76
CA VAL A 56 -12.08 23.29 22.00
C VAL A 56 -12.98 22.53 22.95
N LYS A 57 -13.39 23.14 24.09
CA LYS A 57 -14.31 22.54 25.04
C LYS A 57 -15.62 22.13 24.40
N LYS A 58 -16.19 22.98 23.56
CA LYS A 58 -17.45 22.71 22.84
C LYS A 58 -17.28 21.60 21.81
N GLU A 59 -16.21 21.63 21.03
CA GLU A 59 -15.95 20.65 19.97
C GLU A 59 -15.72 19.23 20.52
N LEU A 60 -14.92 19.14 21.60
CA LEU A 60 -14.55 17.86 22.20
C LEU A 60 -15.49 17.41 23.33
N ASN A 61 -16.43 18.26 23.72
CA ASN A 61 -17.32 18.05 24.87
C ASN A 61 -16.57 17.58 26.14
N CYS A 62 -15.36 18.13 26.33
CA CYS A 62 -14.43 17.80 27.40
C CYS A 62 -13.81 19.10 27.96
N GLU A 63 -13.68 19.21 29.29
CA GLU A 63 -12.98 20.31 29.92
C GLU A 63 -11.47 20.16 29.71
N PRO A 64 -10.77 21.08 29.01
CA PRO A 64 -9.34 20.99 28.87
C PRO A 64 -8.62 21.04 30.23
N PHE A 65 -7.56 20.22 30.36
CA PHE A 65 -6.77 20.11 31.58
C PHE A 65 -6.02 21.42 31.90
N LYS A 66 -6.10 21.90 33.13
CA LYS A 66 -5.55 23.18 33.58
C LYS A 66 -4.24 23.08 34.37
N GLY A 67 -3.75 21.86 34.58
CA GLY A 67 -2.56 21.61 35.43
C GLY A 67 -1.21 21.89 34.76
N ILE A 68 -1.20 22.31 33.49
CA ILE A 68 0.03 22.55 32.74
C ILE A 68 0.06 24.01 32.29
N ASN A 69 1.25 24.66 32.40
CA ASN A 69 1.46 25.96 31.83
C ASN A 69 1.62 25.86 30.31
N PRO A 70 0.73 26.42 29.49
CA PRO A 70 0.78 26.31 28.03
C PRO A 70 2.09 26.82 27.41
N ASP A 71 2.73 27.81 28.04
CA ASP A 71 3.96 28.43 27.51
C ASP A 71 5.22 27.59 27.80
N GLU A 72 5.19 26.77 28.86
CA GLU A 72 6.32 25.97 29.33
C GLU A 72 6.22 24.50 28.89
N CYS A 73 5.09 24.05 28.41
CA CYS A 73 4.78 22.64 28.15
C CYS A 73 5.82 22.00 27.21
N VAL A 74 6.24 22.70 26.16
CA VAL A 74 7.23 22.21 25.19
C VAL A 74 8.62 22.08 25.85
N ALA A 75 9.04 23.07 26.64
CA ALA A 75 10.33 23.04 27.32
C ALA A 75 10.42 21.91 28.37
N VAL A 76 9.34 21.72 29.13
CA VAL A 76 9.22 20.60 30.09
C VAL A 76 9.26 19.27 29.36
N GLY A 77 8.52 19.11 28.26
CA GLY A 77 8.53 17.89 27.44
C GLY A 77 9.92 17.59 26.87
N ALA A 78 10.62 18.60 26.38
CA ALA A 78 11.99 18.43 25.88
C ALA A 78 12.97 18.01 26.98
N ALA A 79 12.84 18.56 28.19
CA ALA A 79 13.67 18.18 29.35
C ALA A 79 13.40 16.72 29.76
N ILE A 80 12.14 16.30 29.80
CA ILE A 80 11.75 14.90 30.08
C ILE A 80 12.34 13.96 29.03
N GLN A 81 12.22 14.30 27.75
CA GLN A 81 12.79 13.50 26.66
C GLN A 81 14.33 13.41 26.75
N GLY A 82 15.00 14.49 27.13
CA GLY A 82 16.43 14.47 27.45
C GLY A 82 16.79 13.47 28.53
N GLY A 83 16.00 13.44 29.64
CA GLY A 83 16.15 12.45 30.71
C GLY A 83 15.88 11.00 30.27
N VAL A 84 14.93 10.78 29.35
CA VAL A 84 14.69 9.46 28.74
C VAL A 84 15.91 9.01 27.94
N LEU A 85 16.47 9.89 27.09
CA LEU A 85 17.65 9.59 26.28
C LEU A 85 18.90 9.31 27.13
N GLN A 86 19.05 9.96 28.28
CA GLN A 86 20.13 9.71 29.23
C GLN A 86 19.89 8.45 30.09
N GLY A 87 18.67 7.90 30.08
CA GLY A 87 18.29 6.75 30.89
C GLY A 87 17.85 7.06 32.33
N ASP A 88 17.76 8.35 32.69
CA ASP A 88 17.33 8.82 34.01
C ASP A 88 15.82 8.65 34.21
N VAL A 89 15.04 8.80 33.14
CA VAL A 89 13.59 8.63 33.13
C VAL A 89 13.26 7.31 32.45
N LYS A 90 12.59 6.39 33.17
CA LYS A 90 12.19 5.08 32.68
C LYS A 90 10.67 4.98 32.57
N GLY A 91 10.19 4.17 31.64
CA GLY A 91 8.76 3.89 31.49
C GLY A 91 7.97 4.92 30.67
N LEU A 92 8.64 5.90 30.08
CA LEU A 92 8.07 6.79 29.09
C LEU A 92 8.58 6.39 27.70
N LEU A 93 7.64 6.19 26.76
CA LEU A 93 7.91 5.90 25.36
C LEU A 93 7.30 7.03 24.53
N LEU A 94 8.16 7.79 23.84
CA LEU A 94 7.74 8.71 22.81
C LEU A 94 7.86 7.99 21.47
N LEU A 95 6.76 7.88 20.74
CA LEU A 95 6.72 7.37 19.38
C LEU A 95 6.38 8.52 18.45
N ASP A 96 7.17 8.63 17.39
CA ASP A 96 6.88 9.56 16.29
C ASP A 96 6.12 8.83 15.18
N VAL A 97 5.65 9.56 14.19
CA VAL A 97 4.89 9.00 13.07
C VAL A 97 5.41 9.52 11.74
N THR A 98 5.21 8.75 10.69
CA THR A 98 5.49 9.19 9.32
C THR A 98 4.53 10.32 8.92
N PRO A 99 5.03 11.49 8.45
CA PRO A 99 4.16 12.61 8.10
C PRO A 99 3.38 12.39 6.80
N LEU A 100 3.90 11.56 5.90
CA LEU A 100 3.32 11.19 4.60
C LEU A 100 3.58 9.71 4.33
N SER A 101 2.74 9.13 3.47
CA SER A 101 2.91 7.76 2.98
C SER A 101 4.21 7.61 2.20
N LEU A 102 4.81 6.42 2.30
CA LEU A 102 6.00 6.01 1.57
C LEU A 102 5.66 4.81 0.69
N GLY A 103 6.19 4.82 -0.51
CA GLY A 103 5.93 3.76 -1.49
C GLY A 103 6.93 3.77 -2.62
N ILE A 104 6.65 3.00 -3.64
CA ILE A 104 7.45 2.92 -4.86
C ILE A 104 6.59 3.14 -6.10
N GLU A 105 7.25 3.55 -7.18
CA GLU A 105 6.63 3.57 -8.50
C GLU A 105 6.48 2.15 -9.03
N THR A 106 5.30 1.85 -9.56
CA THR A 106 4.96 0.57 -10.18
C THR A 106 4.42 0.75 -11.58
N LEU A 107 4.08 -0.35 -12.27
CA LEU A 107 3.64 -0.37 -13.66
C LEU A 107 2.51 0.63 -13.92
N GLY A 108 2.69 1.45 -14.96
CA GLY A 108 1.74 2.53 -15.30
C GLY A 108 2.00 3.85 -14.58
N GLY A 109 3.15 4.02 -13.92
CA GLY A 109 3.51 5.24 -13.19
C GLY A 109 2.73 5.43 -11.90
N VAL A 110 2.22 4.35 -11.35
CA VAL A 110 1.40 4.34 -10.14
C VAL A 110 2.28 4.37 -8.90
N CYS A 111 1.85 5.09 -7.87
CA CYS A 111 2.45 5.05 -6.53
C CYS A 111 1.82 3.94 -5.70
N THR A 112 2.55 2.85 -5.47
CA THR A 112 2.11 1.78 -4.56
C THR A 112 2.65 2.07 -3.16
N LYS A 113 1.75 2.41 -2.25
CA LYS A 113 2.07 2.72 -0.85
C LYS A 113 2.40 1.44 -0.09
N ILE A 114 3.50 1.45 0.67
CA ILE A 114 3.95 0.34 1.53
C ILE A 114 3.82 0.75 3.00
N ILE A 115 4.14 2.00 3.33
CA ILE A 115 3.92 2.57 4.65
C ILE A 115 2.94 3.72 4.51
N ASP A 116 1.83 3.65 5.23
CA ASP A 116 0.82 4.70 5.24
C ASP A 116 1.27 5.90 6.11
N ARG A 117 0.77 7.09 5.81
CA ARG A 117 0.97 8.25 6.67
C ARG A 117 0.45 7.97 8.08
N ASN A 118 1.00 8.65 9.07
CA ASN A 118 0.71 8.46 10.48
C ASN A 118 1.05 7.05 11.03
N THR A 119 1.86 6.26 10.30
CA THR A 119 2.41 5.02 10.86
C THR A 119 3.46 5.35 11.91
N THR A 120 3.32 4.76 13.09
CA THR A 120 4.27 4.90 14.20
C THR A 120 5.65 4.36 13.81
N ILE A 121 6.71 5.10 14.17
CA ILE A 121 8.11 4.67 13.98
C ILE A 121 8.76 4.34 15.34
N PRO A 122 9.72 3.40 15.38
CA PRO A 122 10.30 2.67 14.26
C PRO A 122 9.31 1.68 13.63
N THR A 123 9.44 1.43 12.31
CA THR A 123 8.58 0.48 11.59
C THR A 123 9.33 -0.21 10.47
N HIS A 124 8.91 -1.44 10.19
CA HIS A 124 9.45 -2.28 9.13
C HIS A 124 8.29 -2.89 8.34
N LYS A 125 8.25 -2.68 7.02
CA LYS A 125 7.24 -3.30 6.14
C LYS A 125 7.87 -3.72 4.83
N SER A 126 7.47 -4.88 4.32
CA SER A 126 7.88 -5.38 3.02
C SER A 126 6.69 -5.77 2.14
N GLN A 127 6.91 -5.74 0.83
CA GLN A 127 5.97 -6.21 -0.17
C GLN A 127 6.72 -6.82 -1.35
N VAL A 128 6.19 -7.92 -1.90
CA VAL A 128 6.78 -8.59 -3.06
C VAL A 128 6.18 -8.02 -4.34
N PHE A 129 7.06 -7.68 -5.27
CA PHE A 129 6.76 -7.20 -6.62
C PHE A 129 7.36 -8.15 -7.66
N SER A 130 7.11 -7.87 -8.94
CA SER A 130 7.67 -8.66 -10.02
C SER A 130 8.11 -7.79 -11.19
N THR A 131 8.74 -8.41 -12.20
CA THR A 131 9.16 -7.73 -13.43
C THR A 131 7.97 -7.40 -14.33
N ALA A 132 8.06 -6.26 -15.04
CA ALA A 132 7.04 -5.79 -15.99
C ALA A 132 7.24 -6.34 -17.42
N ALA A 133 8.45 -6.80 -17.76
CA ALA A 133 8.81 -7.32 -19.07
C ALA A 133 9.50 -8.69 -18.97
N ASP A 134 9.44 -9.45 -20.08
CA ASP A 134 10.13 -10.74 -20.21
C ASP A 134 11.65 -10.53 -20.23
N ASN A 135 12.37 -11.44 -19.55
CA ASN A 135 13.83 -11.45 -19.47
C ASN A 135 14.43 -10.12 -19.00
N GLN A 136 13.72 -9.39 -18.14
CA GLN A 136 14.18 -8.12 -17.58
C GLN A 136 15.36 -8.38 -16.63
N PRO A 137 16.58 -7.87 -16.92
CA PRO A 137 17.78 -8.18 -16.15
C PRO A 137 17.95 -7.31 -14.90
N SER A 138 17.20 -6.21 -14.84
CA SER A 138 17.24 -5.23 -13.74
C SER A 138 15.88 -4.58 -13.52
N VAL A 139 15.64 -4.09 -12.32
CA VAL A 139 14.48 -3.24 -11.98
C VAL A 139 14.97 -1.94 -11.38
N GLU A 140 14.33 -0.85 -11.77
CA GLU A 140 14.49 0.46 -11.15
C GLU A 140 13.47 0.62 -10.05
N ILE A 141 13.94 1.02 -8.86
CA ILE A 141 13.11 1.31 -7.71
C ILE A 141 13.15 2.82 -7.45
N ASN A 142 12.07 3.52 -7.80
CA ASN A 142 11.85 4.93 -7.48
C ASN A 142 11.08 5.03 -6.17
N VAL A 143 11.75 5.51 -5.12
CA VAL A 143 11.17 5.66 -3.78
C VAL A 143 10.42 6.98 -3.70
N LEU A 144 9.16 6.91 -3.31
CA LEU A 144 8.20 8.01 -3.33
C LEU A 144 7.69 8.35 -1.93
N GLN A 145 7.44 9.65 -1.72
CA GLN A 145 6.75 10.16 -0.54
C GLN A 145 5.59 11.07 -0.95
N GLY A 146 4.40 10.78 -0.45
CA GLY A 146 3.20 11.60 -0.69
C GLY A 146 1.91 10.80 -0.70
N GLU A 147 0.80 11.50 -0.98
CA GLU A 147 -0.54 10.95 -0.89
C GLU A 147 -1.23 10.75 -2.25
N ARG A 148 -0.61 11.21 -3.36
CA ARG A 148 -1.17 11.10 -4.71
C ARG A 148 -1.04 9.67 -5.26
N GLU A 149 -1.94 9.30 -6.16
CA GLU A 149 -1.97 7.96 -6.77
C GLU A 149 -0.87 7.72 -7.82
N PHE A 150 -0.27 8.79 -8.35
CA PHE A 150 0.75 8.68 -9.39
C PHE A 150 2.13 9.15 -8.93
N ALA A 151 3.17 8.44 -9.38
CA ALA A 151 4.56 8.72 -9.03
C ALA A 151 4.97 10.17 -9.33
N ARG A 152 4.60 10.70 -10.50
CA ARG A 152 4.91 12.06 -10.97
C ARG A 152 4.34 13.16 -10.07
N ASP A 153 3.28 12.86 -9.32
CA ASP A 153 2.56 13.81 -8.47
C ASP A 153 3.00 13.70 -7.00
N ASN A 154 3.96 12.82 -6.69
CA ASN A 154 4.59 12.61 -5.40
C ASN A 154 6.06 13.04 -5.44
N LYS A 155 6.66 13.22 -4.26
CA LYS A 155 8.08 13.53 -4.15
C LYS A 155 8.92 12.26 -4.28
N SER A 156 9.83 12.22 -5.26
CA SER A 156 10.88 11.19 -5.30
C SER A 156 11.93 11.47 -4.24
N LEU A 157 12.22 10.50 -3.40
CA LEU A 157 13.24 10.52 -2.37
C LEU A 157 14.58 9.98 -2.86
N GLY A 158 14.56 9.18 -3.92
CA GLY A 158 15.73 8.60 -4.54
C GLY A 158 15.37 7.43 -5.45
N VAL A 159 16.30 7.11 -6.34
CA VAL A 159 16.18 6.01 -7.29
C VAL A 159 17.40 5.11 -7.17
N PHE A 160 17.18 3.80 -7.20
CA PHE A 160 18.26 2.81 -7.25
C PHE A 160 17.87 1.62 -8.13
N HIS A 161 18.85 0.83 -8.55
CA HIS A 161 18.65 -0.29 -9.46
C HIS A 161 19.04 -1.60 -8.78
N LEU A 162 18.20 -2.62 -8.93
CA LEU A 162 18.54 -3.99 -8.59
C LEU A 162 18.87 -4.73 -9.89
N ASP A 163 20.15 -5.08 -10.06
CA ASP A 163 20.68 -5.74 -11.25
C ASP A 163 20.86 -7.24 -11.05
N GLY A 164 20.91 -7.98 -12.18
CA GLY A 164 21.25 -9.39 -12.21
C GLY A 164 20.12 -10.30 -11.79
N ILE A 165 18.91 -9.91 -12.11
CA ILE A 165 17.73 -10.75 -12.07
C ILE A 165 17.88 -11.85 -13.12
N ALA A 166 17.57 -13.09 -12.77
CA ALA A 166 17.66 -14.21 -13.71
C ALA A 166 16.62 -14.03 -14.85
N PRO A 167 17.00 -14.31 -16.12
CA PRO A 167 16.07 -14.27 -17.23
C PRO A 167 14.86 -15.17 -16.98
N ALA A 168 13.67 -14.59 -16.97
CA ALA A 168 12.41 -15.30 -16.76
C ALA A 168 11.26 -14.52 -17.42
N PRO A 169 10.11 -15.16 -17.68
CA PRO A 169 8.92 -14.45 -18.10
C PRO A 169 8.50 -13.38 -17.08
N ARG A 170 7.89 -12.29 -17.56
CA ARG A 170 7.34 -11.24 -16.70
C ARG A 170 6.40 -11.86 -15.64
N GLY A 171 6.42 -11.31 -14.45
CA GLY A 171 5.59 -11.79 -13.35
C GLY A 171 6.13 -13.00 -12.59
N VAL A 172 7.23 -13.63 -13.06
CA VAL A 172 7.87 -14.81 -12.41
C VAL A 172 8.90 -14.40 -11.36
N PRO A 173 9.84 -13.48 -11.62
CA PRO A 173 10.78 -13.03 -10.60
C PRO A 173 10.04 -12.42 -9.41
N GLN A 174 10.52 -12.73 -8.20
CA GLN A 174 9.96 -12.19 -6.96
C GLN A 174 10.96 -11.22 -6.34
N ILE A 175 10.60 -9.95 -6.30
CA ILE A 175 11.44 -8.87 -5.79
C ILE A 175 10.78 -8.31 -4.54
N GLU A 176 11.36 -8.62 -3.39
CA GLU A 176 10.91 -8.09 -2.11
C GLU A 176 11.47 -6.69 -1.91
N VAL A 177 10.59 -5.71 -1.78
CA VAL A 177 10.96 -4.33 -1.43
C VAL A 177 10.60 -4.09 0.02
N THR A 178 11.60 -3.70 0.81
CA THR A 178 11.48 -3.51 2.25
C THR A 178 11.78 -2.06 2.61
N PHE A 179 10.89 -1.47 3.40
CA PHE A 179 11.06 -0.17 4.03
C PHE A 179 11.34 -0.38 5.51
N ASP A 180 12.46 0.15 5.98
CA ASP A 180 12.89 0.14 7.37
C ASP A 180 13.11 1.58 7.84
N ILE A 181 12.33 2.02 8.83
CA ILE A 181 12.39 3.37 9.38
C ILE A 181 12.81 3.26 10.85
N ASP A 182 13.93 3.85 11.18
CA ASP A 182 14.42 3.87 12.55
C ASP A 182 13.68 4.90 13.44
N ALA A 183 14.01 4.92 14.73
CA ALA A 183 13.43 5.86 15.69
C ALA A 183 13.78 7.33 15.42
N ASN A 184 14.77 7.60 14.57
CA ASN A 184 15.17 8.95 14.17
C ASN A 184 14.53 9.39 12.85
N GLY A 185 13.68 8.54 12.25
CA GLY A 185 13.03 8.81 10.97
C GLY A 185 13.93 8.62 9.75
N ILE A 186 15.08 7.93 9.90
CA ILE A 186 15.95 7.57 8.79
C ILE A 186 15.29 6.39 8.05
N VAL A 187 15.05 6.57 6.75
CA VAL A 187 14.40 5.58 5.90
C VAL A 187 15.46 4.81 5.13
N LYS A 188 15.53 3.51 5.32
CA LYS A 188 16.30 2.58 4.49
C LYS A 188 15.34 1.78 3.63
N VAL A 189 15.57 1.78 2.31
CA VAL A 189 14.79 0.98 1.37
C VAL A 189 15.71 -0.03 0.72
N SER A 190 15.37 -1.31 0.79
CA SER A 190 16.09 -2.38 0.11
C SER A 190 15.18 -3.12 -0.86
N ALA A 191 15.76 -3.61 -1.94
CA ALA A 191 15.12 -4.50 -2.90
C ALA A 191 15.95 -5.77 -3.03
N LYS A 192 15.32 -6.93 -2.88
CA LYS A 192 15.96 -8.24 -2.92
C LYS A 192 15.25 -9.16 -3.89
N ASP A 193 15.97 -9.70 -4.85
CA ASP A 193 15.48 -10.80 -5.68
C ASP A 193 15.52 -12.10 -4.87
N LEU A 194 14.36 -12.66 -4.58
CA LEU A 194 14.24 -13.89 -3.80
C LEU A 194 14.76 -15.13 -4.55
N GLY A 195 14.83 -15.07 -5.88
CA GLY A 195 15.35 -16.16 -6.70
C GLY A 195 16.88 -16.24 -6.71
N THR A 196 17.56 -15.09 -6.84
CA THR A 196 19.03 -15.02 -6.91
C THR A 196 19.69 -14.65 -5.60
N GLY A 197 18.91 -14.11 -4.64
CA GLY A 197 19.42 -13.58 -3.37
C GLY A 197 20.15 -12.24 -3.50
N LYS A 198 20.20 -11.64 -4.69
CA LYS A 198 20.83 -10.33 -4.88
C LYS A 198 20.01 -9.23 -4.24
N GLU A 199 20.68 -8.29 -3.62
CA GLU A 199 20.06 -7.18 -2.89
C GLU A 199 20.79 -5.87 -3.18
N GLN A 200 20.01 -4.80 -3.25
CA GLN A 200 20.47 -3.40 -3.31
C GLN A 200 19.64 -2.55 -2.36
N ASN A 201 20.21 -1.44 -1.90
CA ASN A 201 19.50 -0.56 -0.99
C ASN A 201 19.91 0.91 -1.18
N ILE A 202 19.03 1.79 -0.69
CA ILE A 202 19.29 3.22 -0.54
C ILE A 202 18.95 3.65 0.90
N THR A 203 19.74 4.58 1.44
CA THR A 203 19.44 5.21 2.73
C THR A 203 19.11 6.68 2.50
N ILE A 204 17.93 7.08 2.95
CA ILE A 204 17.38 8.42 2.80
C ILE A 204 17.49 9.12 4.13
N THR A 205 18.32 10.15 4.20
CA THR A 205 18.56 10.91 5.41
C THR A 205 17.67 12.15 5.52
N ALA A 206 17.61 12.76 6.69
CA ALA A 206 16.75 13.90 7.01
C ALA A 206 16.90 15.13 6.09
N SER A 207 17.97 15.23 5.30
CA SER A 207 18.16 16.33 4.34
C SER A 207 17.15 16.33 3.18
N THR A 208 16.42 15.24 2.97
CA THR A 208 15.35 15.12 1.98
C THR A 208 13.95 15.39 2.55
N ASN A 209 13.84 15.67 3.85
CA ASN A 209 12.55 15.90 4.49
C ASN A 209 11.85 17.13 3.92
N MET A 210 10.55 17.02 3.74
CA MET A 210 9.69 18.12 3.33
C MET A 210 9.50 19.08 4.51
N SER A 211 9.36 20.38 4.21
CA SER A 211 8.93 21.35 5.22
C SER A 211 7.48 21.05 5.64
N LYS A 212 7.08 21.56 6.81
CA LYS A 212 5.70 21.40 7.28
C LYS A 212 4.67 21.97 6.30
N ASP A 213 5.00 23.12 5.71
CA ASP A 213 4.14 23.76 4.70
C ASP A 213 4.01 22.90 3.44
N ASP A 214 5.08 22.25 3.00
CA ASP A 214 5.05 21.33 1.87
C ASP A 214 4.25 20.06 2.17
N ILE A 215 4.35 19.54 3.40
CA ILE A 215 3.54 18.39 3.85
C ILE A 215 2.06 18.76 3.84
N ASP A 216 1.67 19.91 4.43
CA ASP A 216 0.29 20.38 4.46
C ASP A 216 -0.24 20.62 3.04
N LYS A 217 0.61 21.14 2.14
CA LYS A 217 0.27 21.34 0.74
C LYS A 217 0.04 20.01 0.03
N ALA A 218 0.94 19.04 0.18
CA ALA A 218 0.82 17.73 -0.43
C ALA A 218 -0.46 16.99 0.00
N VAL A 219 -0.82 17.10 1.28
CA VAL A 219 -2.07 16.51 1.81
C VAL A 219 -3.30 17.18 1.20
N LYS A 220 -3.34 18.52 1.15
CA LYS A 220 -4.47 19.26 0.56
C LYS A 220 -4.62 19.00 -0.93
N GLU A 221 -3.51 18.95 -1.68
CA GLU A 221 -3.53 18.62 -3.10
C GLU A 221 -4.05 17.19 -3.33
N ALA A 222 -3.63 16.22 -2.51
CA ALA A 222 -4.14 14.86 -2.59
C ALA A 222 -5.66 14.78 -2.33
N GLU A 223 -6.16 15.52 -1.35
CA GLU A 223 -7.61 15.62 -1.08
C GLU A 223 -8.37 16.26 -2.25
N GLN A 224 -7.82 17.32 -2.82
CA GLN A 224 -8.43 18.03 -3.95
C GLN A 224 -8.55 17.18 -5.21
N PHE A 225 -7.53 16.38 -5.49
CA PHE A 225 -7.47 15.56 -6.71
C PHE A 225 -7.88 14.11 -6.50
N ALA A 226 -8.28 13.71 -5.28
CA ALA A 226 -8.56 12.31 -4.93
C ALA A 226 -9.55 11.62 -5.89
N ALA A 227 -10.62 12.31 -6.31
CA ALA A 227 -11.61 11.73 -7.22
C ALA A 227 -11.06 11.52 -8.64
N ASP A 228 -10.30 12.49 -9.14
CA ASP A 228 -9.69 12.44 -10.48
C ASP A 228 -8.57 11.39 -10.52
N ASP A 229 -7.74 11.36 -9.48
CA ASP A 229 -6.65 10.40 -9.37
C ASP A 229 -7.18 8.97 -9.27
N LYS A 230 -8.21 8.75 -8.45
CA LYS A 230 -8.87 7.45 -8.35
C LYS A 230 -9.39 6.97 -9.70
N LYS A 231 -10.06 7.84 -10.45
CA LYS A 231 -10.56 7.49 -11.79
C LYS A 231 -9.42 7.12 -12.74
N LYS A 232 -8.37 7.93 -12.79
CA LYS A 232 -7.18 7.64 -13.63
C LYS A 232 -6.49 6.34 -13.19
N ARG A 233 -6.43 6.08 -11.88
CA ARG A 233 -5.88 4.84 -11.34
C ARG A 233 -6.67 3.63 -11.79
N GLU A 234 -8.00 3.68 -11.70
CA GLU A 234 -8.88 2.62 -12.20
C GLU A 234 -8.68 2.37 -13.70
N GLU A 235 -8.46 3.43 -14.50
CA GLU A 235 -8.14 3.30 -15.93
C GLU A 235 -6.81 2.57 -16.17
N VAL A 236 -5.77 2.89 -15.39
CA VAL A 236 -4.46 2.21 -15.48
C VAL A 236 -4.57 0.75 -15.03
N ASP A 237 -5.28 0.48 -13.93
CA ASP A 237 -5.45 -0.88 -13.42
C ASP A 237 -6.19 -1.77 -14.42
N ILE A 238 -7.21 -1.23 -15.12
CA ILE A 238 -7.91 -1.95 -16.19
C ILE A 238 -6.97 -2.26 -17.36
N ARG A 239 -6.16 -1.29 -17.81
CA ARG A 239 -5.18 -1.52 -18.88
C ARG A 239 -4.14 -2.55 -18.50
N ASN A 240 -3.56 -2.44 -17.29
CA ASN A 240 -2.59 -3.41 -16.78
C ASN A 240 -3.18 -4.82 -16.65
N GLY A 241 -4.43 -4.93 -16.17
CA GLY A 241 -5.15 -6.20 -16.09
C GLY A 241 -5.42 -6.81 -17.47
N ALA A 242 -5.78 -5.98 -18.46
CA ALA A 242 -5.97 -6.42 -19.84
C ALA A 242 -4.65 -6.91 -20.47
N ASP A 243 -3.55 -6.19 -20.28
CA ASP A 243 -2.20 -6.60 -20.73
C ASP A 243 -1.76 -7.92 -20.09
N GLN A 244 -2.05 -8.10 -18.81
CA GLN A 244 -1.76 -9.36 -18.12
C GLN A 244 -2.57 -10.51 -18.69
N MET A 245 -3.85 -10.30 -18.97
CA MET A 245 -4.71 -11.32 -19.59
C MET A 245 -4.25 -11.67 -20.99
N VAL A 246 -3.86 -10.70 -21.81
CA VAL A 246 -3.26 -10.91 -23.13
C VAL A 246 -2.06 -11.85 -22.99
N PHE A 247 -1.12 -11.54 -22.10
CA PHE A 247 0.08 -12.34 -21.89
C PHE A 247 -0.23 -13.78 -21.44
N GLN A 248 -1.12 -13.93 -20.46
CA GLN A 248 -1.50 -15.25 -19.96
C GLN A 248 -2.16 -16.10 -21.03
N THR A 249 -3.02 -15.48 -21.86
CA THR A 249 -3.70 -16.18 -22.96
C THR A 249 -2.70 -16.59 -24.04
N GLU A 250 -1.76 -15.72 -24.44
CA GLU A 250 -0.68 -16.06 -25.37
C GLU A 250 0.17 -17.22 -24.88
N LYS A 251 0.57 -17.17 -23.62
CA LYS A 251 1.34 -18.24 -22.98
C LYS A 251 0.58 -19.57 -23.03
N MET A 252 -0.69 -19.55 -22.65
CA MET A 252 -1.53 -20.76 -22.65
C MET A 252 -1.73 -21.32 -24.06
N LEU A 253 -1.95 -20.46 -25.06
CA LEU A 253 -2.04 -20.88 -26.47
C LEU A 253 -0.73 -21.48 -26.97
N LYS A 254 0.42 -20.91 -26.59
CA LYS A 254 1.74 -21.44 -26.96
C LYS A 254 2.05 -22.79 -26.32
N GLU A 255 1.73 -22.97 -25.05
CA GLU A 255 2.06 -24.18 -24.28
C GLU A 255 1.08 -25.33 -24.52
N ASN A 256 -0.20 -25.03 -24.74
CA ASN A 256 -1.26 -26.02 -24.78
C ASN A 256 -2.16 -25.94 -26.04
N GLY A 257 -1.92 -25.01 -26.97
CA GLY A 257 -2.80 -24.76 -28.11
C GLY A 257 -2.97 -25.96 -29.05
N ASP A 258 -1.96 -26.85 -29.14
CA ASP A 258 -2.02 -28.07 -29.97
C ASP A 258 -2.84 -29.20 -29.30
N LYS A 259 -3.12 -29.06 -27.99
CA LYS A 259 -3.91 -30.03 -27.22
C LYS A 259 -5.35 -29.58 -27.00
N MET A 260 -5.68 -28.37 -27.46
CA MET A 260 -7.03 -27.80 -27.33
C MET A 260 -7.92 -28.12 -28.52
N PRO A 261 -9.24 -28.20 -28.33
CA PRO A 261 -10.19 -28.24 -29.44
C PRO A 261 -10.00 -27.05 -30.38
N ALA A 262 -10.07 -27.28 -31.70
CA ALA A 262 -9.79 -26.28 -32.71
C ALA A 262 -10.72 -25.05 -32.64
N ASP A 263 -11.97 -25.26 -32.25
CA ASP A 263 -12.97 -24.20 -32.05
C ASP A 263 -12.60 -23.30 -30.87
N VAL A 264 -12.19 -23.87 -29.73
CA VAL A 264 -11.75 -23.10 -28.53
C VAL A 264 -10.47 -22.31 -28.85
N LYS A 265 -9.51 -22.90 -29.56
CA LYS A 265 -8.28 -22.23 -29.99
C LYS A 265 -8.59 -21.02 -30.89
N SER A 266 -9.43 -21.23 -31.91
CA SER A 266 -9.80 -20.16 -32.87
C SER A 266 -10.59 -19.03 -32.18
N GLU A 267 -11.51 -19.36 -31.28
CA GLU A 267 -12.24 -18.37 -30.46
C GLU A 267 -11.28 -17.55 -29.57
N ALA A 268 -10.31 -18.21 -28.95
CA ALA A 268 -9.32 -17.57 -28.11
C ALA A 268 -8.41 -16.62 -28.89
N GLU A 269 -7.89 -17.06 -30.04
CA GLU A 269 -7.05 -16.23 -30.92
C GLU A 269 -7.81 -14.98 -31.41
N ALA A 270 -9.08 -15.11 -31.78
CA ALA A 270 -9.90 -13.99 -32.21
C ALA A 270 -10.14 -12.98 -31.07
N LYS A 271 -10.54 -13.45 -29.87
CA LYS A 271 -10.77 -12.57 -28.71
C LYS A 271 -9.49 -11.94 -28.19
N LEU A 272 -8.37 -12.66 -28.26
CA LEU A 272 -7.04 -12.14 -27.95
C LEU A 272 -6.66 -10.98 -28.88
N ALA A 273 -6.87 -11.12 -30.20
CA ALA A 273 -6.60 -10.06 -31.17
C ALA A 273 -7.49 -8.82 -30.93
N ASP A 274 -8.77 -9.05 -30.63
CA ASP A 274 -9.72 -7.99 -30.26
C ASP A 274 -9.23 -7.21 -29.04
N LEU A 275 -8.82 -7.90 -27.96
CA LEU A 275 -8.35 -7.25 -26.72
C LEU A 275 -7.04 -6.51 -26.94
N LYS A 276 -6.08 -7.07 -27.69
CA LYS A 276 -4.83 -6.38 -28.05
C LYS A 276 -5.08 -5.06 -28.78
N THR A 277 -6.01 -5.06 -29.71
CA THR A 277 -6.37 -3.85 -30.45
C THR A 277 -7.03 -2.83 -29.51
N ALA A 278 -7.91 -3.26 -28.63
CA ALA A 278 -8.57 -2.39 -27.66
C ALA A 278 -7.57 -1.77 -26.66
N VAL A 279 -6.57 -2.52 -26.17
CA VAL A 279 -5.53 -2.01 -25.25
C VAL A 279 -4.70 -0.91 -25.91
N GLN A 280 -4.41 -1.02 -27.22
CA GLN A 280 -3.60 -0.03 -27.94
C GLN A 280 -4.36 1.28 -28.25
N SER A 281 -5.64 1.22 -28.58
CA SER A 281 -6.37 2.36 -29.12
C SER A 281 -7.81 2.51 -28.62
N GLY A 282 -8.30 1.56 -27.80
CA GLY A 282 -9.69 1.53 -27.34
C GLY A 282 -9.97 2.42 -26.14
N SER A 283 -11.25 2.71 -25.92
CA SER A 283 -11.75 3.31 -24.69
C SER A 283 -11.70 2.29 -23.54
N ILE A 284 -11.77 2.79 -22.30
CA ILE A 284 -11.77 1.92 -21.11
C ILE A 284 -12.96 0.95 -21.10
N ASP A 285 -14.12 1.40 -21.57
CA ASP A 285 -15.32 0.55 -21.66
C ASP A 285 -15.16 -0.54 -22.71
N ASP A 286 -14.52 -0.24 -23.84
CA ASP A 286 -14.19 -1.24 -24.86
C ASP A 286 -13.17 -2.27 -24.35
N ILE A 287 -12.12 -1.83 -23.64
CA ILE A 287 -11.16 -2.72 -23.00
C ILE A 287 -11.87 -3.67 -22.03
N LYS A 288 -12.74 -3.16 -21.13
CA LYS A 288 -13.49 -3.98 -20.19
C LYS A 288 -14.34 -5.02 -20.91
N ALA A 289 -15.11 -4.61 -21.92
CA ALA A 289 -15.97 -5.51 -22.67
C ALA A 289 -15.17 -6.64 -23.38
N LYS A 290 -14.01 -6.31 -23.95
CA LYS A 290 -13.13 -7.29 -24.59
C LYS A 290 -12.40 -8.19 -23.59
N GLN A 291 -12.04 -7.65 -22.43
CA GLN A 291 -11.47 -8.40 -21.33
C GLN A 291 -12.46 -9.43 -20.78
N ASP A 292 -13.71 -9.04 -20.55
CA ASP A 292 -14.76 -9.95 -20.10
C ASP A 292 -15.02 -11.06 -21.13
N ALA A 293 -15.07 -10.69 -22.43
CA ALA A 293 -15.24 -11.66 -23.51
C ALA A 293 -14.10 -12.68 -23.59
N LEU A 294 -12.84 -12.24 -23.38
CA LEU A 294 -11.69 -13.13 -23.36
C LEU A 294 -11.64 -13.98 -22.08
N SER A 295 -12.07 -13.45 -20.93
CA SER A 295 -12.14 -14.18 -19.66
C SER A 295 -13.00 -15.43 -19.76
N HIS A 296 -14.17 -15.34 -20.39
CA HIS A 296 -15.04 -16.50 -20.62
C HIS A 296 -14.39 -17.57 -21.51
N VAL A 297 -13.60 -17.14 -22.50
CA VAL A 297 -12.88 -18.10 -23.36
C VAL A 297 -11.70 -18.70 -22.61
N PHE A 298 -11.02 -17.92 -21.79
CA PHE A 298 -9.91 -18.38 -20.95
C PHE A 298 -10.33 -19.49 -19.98
N GLU A 299 -11.52 -19.41 -19.39
CA GLU A 299 -12.09 -20.49 -18.58
C GLU A 299 -12.28 -21.77 -19.39
N LYS A 300 -12.81 -21.66 -20.62
CA LYS A 300 -12.94 -22.82 -21.52
C LYS A 300 -11.57 -23.43 -21.88
N MET A 301 -10.59 -22.59 -22.16
CA MET A 301 -9.20 -23.01 -22.43
C MET A 301 -8.60 -23.79 -21.23
N TYR A 302 -8.81 -23.28 -20.02
CA TYR A 302 -8.32 -23.94 -18.80
C TYR A 302 -8.99 -25.31 -18.60
N GLN A 303 -10.31 -25.41 -18.80
CA GLN A 303 -11.04 -26.68 -18.72
C GLN A 303 -10.57 -27.67 -19.80
N ALA A 304 -10.35 -27.21 -21.04
CA ALA A 304 -9.85 -28.05 -22.13
C ALA A 304 -8.42 -28.57 -21.86
N ALA A 305 -7.54 -27.70 -21.32
CA ALA A 305 -6.18 -28.10 -20.97
C ALA A 305 -6.16 -29.12 -19.81
N ALA A 306 -7.02 -28.95 -18.80
CA ALA A 306 -7.15 -29.88 -17.68
C ALA A 306 -7.69 -31.26 -18.15
N ALA A 307 -8.69 -31.29 -19.04
CA ALA A 307 -9.22 -32.51 -19.62
C ALA A 307 -8.18 -33.27 -20.47
N ALA A 308 -7.37 -32.54 -21.25
CA ALA A 308 -6.27 -33.15 -22.03
C ALA A 308 -5.17 -33.77 -21.12
N GLN A 309 -4.86 -33.13 -19.99
CA GLN A 309 -3.91 -33.69 -19.02
C GLN A 309 -4.45 -34.98 -18.35
N GLN A 310 -5.74 -35.03 -18.01
CA GLN A 310 -6.37 -36.21 -17.44
C GLN A 310 -6.39 -37.40 -18.44
N GLN A 311 -6.63 -37.12 -19.71
CA GLN A 311 -6.58 -38.14 -20.76
C GLN A 311 -5.17 -38.67 -20.98
N ALA A 312 -4.13 -37.85 -20.87
CA ALA A 312 -2.74 -38.26 -20.97
C ALA A 312 -2.26 -39.09 -19.78
N ALA A 313 -2.79 -38.81 -18.58
CA ALA A 313 -2.49 -39.58 -17.36
C ALA A 313 -3.24 -40.94 -17.31
N GLY A 314 -4.38 -41.07 -18.02
CA GLY A 314 -5.15 -42.32 -18.10
C GLY A 314 -4.66 -43.33 -19.17
N ALA A 315 -3.65 -42.97 -19.97
CA ALA A 315 -3.12 -43.78 -21.08
C ALA A 315 -1.83 -44.57 -20.72
N GLN A 316 -1.55 -44.81 -19.43
CA GLN A 316 -0.52 -45.81 -19.07
C GLN A 316 -1.12 -47.21 -19.17
N PRO A 317 -0.53 -48.15 -19.95
CA PRO A 317 -0.96 -49.54 -19.97
C PRO A 317 -0.65 -50.14 -18.60
N GLY A 318 -1.70 -50.62 -17.94
CA GLY A 318 -1.55 -51.38 -16.69
C GLY A 318 -0.69 -52.62 -16.91
N PRO A 319 0.18 -53.02 -16.00
CA PRO A 319 0.81 -54.34 -16.02
C PRO A 319 -0.25 -55.39 -15.71
N ALA A 320 -0.26 -56.45 -16.54
CA ALA A 320 -1.11 -57.61 -16.40
C ALA A 320 -0.84 -58.36 -15.10
N ASP A 321 -1.93 -58.65 -14.45
CA ASP A 321 -2.29 -59.84 -13.64
C ASP A 321 -1.16 -60.70 -13.02
N ALA A 322 -1.14 -60.71 -11.69
CA ALA A 322 -0.80 -61.92 -10.88
C ALA A 322 -1.34 -61.79 -9.44
N GLY A 323 -2.42 -62.56 -9.18
CA GLY A 323 -2.58 -63.36 -7.94
C GLY A 323 -3.03 -62.66 -6.66
N ALA A 324 -4.31 -62.81 -6.39
CA ALA A 324 -5.00 -63.07 -5.10
C ALA A 324 -4.16 -63.11 -3.80
N ASN A 325 -4.48 -62.34 -2.79
CA ASN A 325 -5.22 -62.82 -1.60
C ASN A 325 -5.29 -61.74 -0.49
N ASP A 326 -6.45 -61.76 0.13
CA ASP A 326 -6.80 -61.53 1.55
C ASP A 326 -6.86 -60.10 2.14
N GLN A 327 -8.08 -59.78 2.42
CA GLN A 327 -8.72 -59.06 3.52
C GLN A 327 -7.86 -58.24 4.50
N GLN A 328 -8.17 -56.92 4.57
CA GLN A 328 -8.54 -56.28 5.84
C GLN A 328 -9.22 -54.91 5.63
N LYS A 329 -10.31 -54.74 6.36
CA LYS A 329 -11.22 -53.56 6.38
C LYS A 329 -10.59 -52.34 7.12
N PRO A 330 -11.18 -51.15 6.97
CA PRO A 330 -10.56 -49.87 7.25
C PRO A 330 -10.77 -49.39 8.70
N GLY A 331 -9.80 -48.70 9.22
CA GLY A 331 -9.91 -47.83 10.42
C GLY A 331 -9.45 -46.44 10.03
N ASP A 332 -10.32 -45.59 10.03
CA ASP A 332 -10.68 -44.39 10.76
C ASP A 332 -9.52 -43.44 11.18
N ASP A 333 -9.73 -42.20 10.78
CA ASP A 333 -9.33 -40.93 11.42
C ASP A 333 -7.87 -40.65 11.80
N GLY A 334 -7.32 -39.69 11.08
CA GLY A 334 -6.14 -38.95 11.44
C GLY A 334 -6.26 -37.48 11.09
N VAL A 335 -7.14 -36.74 11.79
CA VAL A 335 -7.08 -35.31 11.86
C VAL A 335 -5.94 -34.91 12.79
N VAL A 336 -4.89 -34.27 12.26
CA VAL A 336 -3.81 -33.73 13.06
C VAL A 336 -4.13 -32.26 13.32
N ASP A 337 -4.59 -31.96 14.52
CA ASP A 337 -4.67 -30.61 15.08
C ASP A 337 -3.25 -30.06 15.30
N ALA A 338 -2.94 -28.95 14.67
CA ALA A 338 -1.70 -28.21 14.90
C ALA A 338 -1.95 -27.17 16.02
N ASP A 339 -1.49 -27.49 17.22
CA ASP A 339 -1.41 -26.57 18.34
C ASP A 339 -0.35 -25.48 18.08
N PHE A 340 -0.77 -24.23 17.91
CA PHE A 340 0.09 -23.07 17.97
C PHE A 340 0.19 -22.59 19.43
N LYS A 341 1.38 -22.68 20.03
CA LYS A 341 1.74 -21.95 21.25
C LYS A 341 2.32 -20.60 20.91
N GLU A 342 1.63 -19.54 21.36
CA GLU A 342 2.20 -18.20 21.48
C GLU A 342 3.36 -18.19 22.50
N VAL A 343 4.45 -17.56 22.13
CA VAL A 343 5.51 -17.10 23.05
C VAL A 343 5.73 -15.60 22.79
#